data_89b5e23cf600ec36774def052bf17d03
#
_entry.id   89b5e23cf600ec36774def052bf17d03
#
_cell.length_a   1.000
_cell.length_b   1.000
_cell.length_c   1.000
_cell.angle_alpha   90.00
_cell.angle_beta   90.00
_cell.angle_gamma   90.00
#
_symmetry.space_group_name_H-M   'P 1'
#
loop_
_entity.id
_entity.type
_entity.pdbx_description
1 polymer ?
#
loop_
_entity_poly.entity_id
_entity_poly.type
_entity_poly.pdbx_seq_one_letter_code
_entity_poly.pdbx_strand_id
1 'polypeptide(L)'
;MLFLALFSGSANAAVKVYKGVSRYSSDVICTVREAKVYKKTSSYSSDVVCNIRDSRIYKGTSSYSSDVLYNVRDGKVYRGTSSYSSDVLMTIRDGKVYKGNSNYSSDVICTIRDGKVYKGNSSYSSDILFSIDGLLTLEQFVAVFHCVNYVW
;
A
#
# COMPACT_ATOMS: atom_id res chain seq x y z
N MET A 1 -9.78 -9.24 -6.02
CA MET A 1 -9.71 -8.71 -5.79
C MET A 1 -9.68 -7.75 -6.14
N LEU A 2 -10.02 -7.27 -6.14
CA LEU A 2 -10.14 -6.56 -6.60
C LEU A 2 -10.31 -5.33 -6.29
N PHE A 3 -10.60 -4.89 -5.34
CA PHE A 3 -10.85 -3.64 -5.04
C PHE A 3 -9.82 -2.74 -5.50
N LEU A 4 -8.70 -3.22 -5.77
CA LEU A 4 -7.74 -2.43 -6.19
C LEU A 4 -7.63 -2.37 -7.55
N ALA A 5 -8.09 -3.14 -8.15
CA ALA A 5 -7.88 -3.16 -9.43
C ALA A 5 -8.58 -2.63 -10.25
N LEU A 6 -9.27 -2.09 -10.09
CA LEU A 6 -10.03 -1.75 -10.96
C LEU A 6 -9.86 -0.73 -11.69
N PHE A 7 -9.29 -0.14 -12.11
CA PHE A 7 -9.39 0.87 -12.68
C PHE A 7 -8.61 1.26 -13.56
N SER A 8 -8.70 1.80 -14.19
CA SER A 8 -7.96 2.16 -15.08
C SER A 8 -7.84 3.45 -15.18
N GLY A 9 -8.35 4.09 -14.92
CA GLY A 9 -8.29 5.29 -14.99
C GLY A 9 -7.23 5.96 -15.60
N SER A 10 -6.84 7.03 -15.30
CA SER A 10 -5.86 7.71 -15.87
C SER A 10 -4.61 7.29 -15.33
N ALA A 11 -3.84 6.71 -16.09
CA ALA A 11 -2.63 6.16 -15.64
C ALA A 11 -1.68 7.17 -15.14
N ASN A 12 -1.76 8.36 -15.56
CA ASN A 12 -0.79 9.35 -15.14
C ASN A 12 -1.23 10.20 -13.99
N ALA A 13 -2.42 10.00 -13.51
CA ALA A 13 -2.90 10.81 -12.40
C ALA A 13 -2.18 10.43 -11.13
N ALA A 14 -1.69 11.40 -10.43
CA ALA A 14 -1.07 11.15 -9.14
C ALA A 14 -2.15 10.83 -8.11
N VAL A 15 -1.86 9.90 -7.22
CA VAL A 15 -2.77 9.55 -6.15
C VAL A 15 -2.16 10.01 -4.84
N LYS A 16 -2.88 10.83 -4.10
CA LYS A 16 -2.39 11.36 -2.84
C LYS A 16 -2.98 10.58 -1.68
N VAL A 17 -2.18 10.38 -0.67
CA VAL A 17 -2.56 9.65 0.54
C VAL A 17 -2.49 10.64 1.68
N TYR A 18 -3.58 10.80 2.41
CA TYR A 18 -3.73 11.81 3.45
C TYR A 18 -3.89 11.18 4.83
N LYS A 19 -3.48 11.87 5.85
CA LYS A 19 -3.70 11.43 7.22
C LYS A 19 -5.18 11.41 7.52
N GLY A 20 -5.65 10.38 8.13
CA GLY A 20 -7.04 10.28 8.55
C GLY A 20 -7.99 10.63 7.42
N VAL A 21 -8.88 11.56 7.64
CA VAL A 21 -9.86 11.99 6.64
C VAL A 21 -9.51 13.36 6.04
N SER A 22 -8.32 13.85 6.31
CA SER A 22 -7.92 15.18 5.84
C SER A 22 -7.88 15.28 4.32
N ARG A 23 -8.02 16.48 3.82
CA ARG A 23 -7.85 16.77 2.40
C ARG A 23 -6.90 17.96 2.22
N TYR A 24 -6.21 18.35 3.29
CA TYR A 24 -5.28 19.47 3.19
C TYR A 24 -3.92 18.98 2.69
N SER A 25 -3.29 19.77 1.84
CA SER A 25 -2.00 19.37 1.27
C SER A 25 -0.93 19.18 2.33
N SER A 26 -1.05 19.85 3.45
CA SER A 26 -0.11 19.69 4.55
C SER A 26 -0.21 18.32 5.21
N ASP A 27 -1.32 17.61 4.98
CA ASP A 27 -1.55 16.31 5.58
C ASP A 27 -1.30 15.16 4.62
N VAL A 28 -0.73 15.42 3.47
CA VAL A 28 -0.37 14.37 2.53
C VAL A 28 0.82 13.59 3.09
N ILE A 29 0.65 12.29 3.22
CA ILE A 29 1.71 11.42 3.70
C ILE A 29 2.63 11.05 2.56
N CYS A 30 2.06 10.69 1.41
CA CYS A 30 2.82 10.31 0.24
C CYS A 30 1.98 10.51 -1.01
N THR A 31 2.66 10.51 -2.15
CA THR A 31 2.01 10.63 -3.46
C THR A 31 2.51 9.49 -4.33
N VAL A 32 1.58 8.82 -5.00
CA VAL A 32 1.91 7.73 -5.91
C VAL A 32 1.83 8.27 -7.33
N ARG A 33 2.92 8.14 -8.08
CA ARG A 33 2.95 8.53 -9.48
C ARG A 33 3.49 7.34 -10.25
N GLU A 34 2.64 6.74 -11.05
CA GLU A 34 3.01 5.56 -11.82
C GLU A 34 3.55 4.47 -10.89
N ALA A 35 4.78 4.11 -11.03
CA ALA A 35 5.36 3.01 -10.28
C ALA A 35 6.20 3.49 -9.09
N LYS A 36 6.04 4.73 -8.66
CA LYS A 36 6.87 5.27 -7.58
C LYS A 36 6.02 5.92 -6.50
N VAL A 37 6.49 5.80 -5.28
CA VAL A 37 5.85 6.44 -4.13
C VAL A 37 6.81 7.49 -3.59
N TYR A 38 6.37 8.74 -3.55
CA TYR A 38 7.18 9.88 -3.14
C TYR A 38 6.73 10.38 -1.76
N LYS A 39 7.66 10.95 -1.02
CA LYS A 39 7.34 11.56 0.27
C LYS A 39 6.44 12.75 0.06
N LYS A 40 5.43 12.85 0.87
CA LYS A 40 4.51 13.99 0.86
C LYS A 40 4.08 14.33 -0.58
N THR A 41 4.21 15.56 -0.98
CA THR A 41 3.77 15.98 -2.31
C THR A 41 4.92 16.10 -3.31
N SER A 42 6.10 15.62 -2.95
CA SER A 42 7.29 15.75 -3.77
C SER A 42 7.18 15.03 -5.11
N SER A 43 7.95 15.48 -6.07
CA SER A 43 8.13 14.79 -7.34
C SER A 43 9.61 14.60 -7.65
N TYR A 44 10.48 14.85 -6.67
CA TYR A 44 11.92 14.70 -6.88
C TYR A 44 12.36 13.27 -6.65
N SER A 45 13.29 12.81 -7.46
CA SER A 45 13.79 11.43 -7.36
C SER A 45 14.41 11.14 -5.99
N SER A 46 14.98 12.16 -5.36
CA SER A 46 15.57 11.98 -4.03
C SER A 46 14.52 11.70 -2.96
N ASP A 47 13.27 11.98 -3.25
CA ASP A 47 12.18 11.75 -2.30
C ASP A 47 11.37 10.50 -2.61
N VAL A 48 11.84 9.64 -3.48
CA VAL A 48 11.18 8.37 -3.75
C VAL A 48 11.42 7.43 -2.58
N VAL A 49 10.34 6.97 -1.97
CA VAL A 49 10.43 6.05 -0.84
C VAL A 49 10.61 4.63 -1.36
N CYS A 50 9.88 4.28 -2.39
CA CYS A 50 9.99 2.97 -3.01
C CYS A 50 9.46 3.00 -4.42
N ASN A 51 9.84 2.01 -5.21
CA ASN A 51 9.35 1.89 -6.56
C ASN A 51 8.90 0.46 -6.82
N ILE A 52 8.05 0.28 -7.81
CA ILE A 52 7.41 -0.99 -8.11
C ILE A 52 7.85 -1.46 -9.46
N ARG A 53 8.24 -2.72 -9.55
CA ARG A 53 8.61 -3.31 -10.81
C ARG A 53 8.37 -4.81 -10.74
N ASP A 54 7.62 -5.37 -11.69
CA ASP A 54 7.39 -6.82 -11.77
C ASP A 54 6.84 -7.41 -10.47
N SER A 55 5.86 -6.74 -9.90
CA SER A 55 5.21 -7.16 -8.65
C SER A 55 6.13 -7.15 -7.44
N ARG A 56 7.24 -6.42 -7.54
CA ARG A 56 8.16 -6.26 -6.42
C ARG A 56 8.26 -4.80 -6.04
N ILE A 57 8.40 -4.57 -4.76
CA ILE A 57 8.57 -3.22 -4.23
C ILE A 57 10.03 -3.09 -3.81
N TYR A 58 10.74 -2.15 -4.43
CA TYR A 58 12.16 -1.91 -4.19
C TYR A 58 12.35 -0.66 -3.36
N LYS A 59 13.40 -0.63 -2.56
CA LYS A 59 13.75 0.51 -1.75
C LYS A 59 14.18 1.67 -2.64
N GLY A 60 13.64 2.84 -2.39
CA GLY A 60 13.99 4.05 -3.13
C GLY A 60 13.84 3.86 -4.62
N THR A 61 14.87 4.25 -5.37
CA THR A 61 14.85 4.10 -6.82
C THR A 61 15.66 2.89 -7.29
N SER A 62 16.04 2.01 -6.37
CA SER A 62 16.88 0.86 -6.68
C SER A 62 16.19 -0.13 -7.60
N SER A 63 17.01 -0.89 -8.33
CA SER A 63 16.51 -2.01 -9.13
C SER A 63 17.28 -3.28 -8.80
N TYR A 64 18.06 -3.28 -7.71
CA TYR A 64 18.86 -4.45 -7.34
C TYR A 64 18.02 -5.41 -6.51
N SER A 65 18.19 -6.70 -6.73
CA SER A 65 17.42 -7.71 -6.01
C SER A 65 17.65 -7.64 -4.50
N SER A 66 18.82 -7.16 -4.08
CA SER A 66 19.11 -7.02 -2.65
C SER A 66 18.29 -5.91 -2.00
N ASP A 67 17.69 -5.04 -2.81
CA ASP A 67 16.90 -3.94 -2.31
C ASP A 67 15.40 -4.18 -2.45
N VAL A 68 14.98 -5.40 -2.75
CA VAL A 68 13.56 -5.73 -2.78
C VAL A 68 13.04 -5.78 -1.35
N LEU A 69 12.06 -4.98 -1.06
CA LEU A 69 11.42 -4.97 0.24
C LEU A 69 10.36 -6.07 0.34
N TYR A 70 9.56 -6.19 -0.70
CA TYR A 70 8.46 -7.14 -0.72
C TYR A 70 8.22 -7.63 -2.14
N ASN A 71 7.68 -8.83 -2.26
CA ASN A 71 7.11 -9.22 -3.54
C ASN A 71 5.66 -9.63 -3.30
N VAL A 72 4.80 -9.36 -4.28
CA VAL A 72 3.37 -9.55 -4.16
C VAL A 72 2.94 -10.62 -5.13
N ARG A 73 2.24 -11.63 -4.62
CA ARG A 73 1.82 -12.72 -5.47
C ARG A 73 0.52 -13.29 -4.94
N ASP A 74 -0.50 -13.36 -5.77
CA ASP A 74 -1.81 -13.94 -5.40
C ASP A 74 -2.39 -13.36 -4.12
N GLY A 75 -2.30 -12.05 -3.98
CA GLY A 75 -2.84 -11.37 -2.82
C GLY A 75 -1.99 -11.48 -1.56
N LYS A 76 -0.83 -12.12 -1.65
CA LYS A 76 0.05 -12.26 -0.51
C LYS A 76 1.30 -11.42 -0.70
N VAL A 77 1.77 -10.86 0.40
CA VAL A 77 2.95 -10.01 0.42
C VAL A 77 4.04 -10.76 1.15
N TYR A 78 5.12 -11.07 0.43
CA TYR A 78 6.23 -11.86 0.96
C TYR A 78 7.41 -10.94 1.28
N ARG A 79 8.18 -11.32 2.27
CA ARG A 79 9.36 -10.59 2.67
C ARG A 79 10.44 -10.73 1.59
N GLY A 80 10.98 -9.61 1.13
CA GLY A 80 12.05 -9.59 0.15
C GLY A 80 11.66 -10.35 -1.11
N THR A 81 12.52 -11.23 -1.57
CA THR A 81 12.27 -12.01 -2.77
C THR A 81 11.75 -13.42 -2.46
N SER A 82 11.41 -13.69 -1.20
CA SER A 82 10.98 -15.02 -0.78
C SER A 82 9.69 -15.47 -1.45
N SER A 83 9.52 -16.76 -1.55
CA SER A 83 8.27 -17.35 -2.01
C SER A 83 7.79 -18.40 -1.00
N TYR A 84 8.38 -18.43 0.19
CA TYR A 84 8.00 -19.42 1.20
C TYR A 84 6.83 -18.91 2.03
N SER A 85 5.91 -19.80 2.35
CA SER A 85 4.72 -19.39 3.12
C SER A 85 5.09 -18.83 4.49
N SER A 86 6.21 -19.23 5.05
CA SER A 86 6.66 -18.70 6.33
C SER A 86 7.08 -17.25 6.24
N ASP A 87 7.30 -16.73 5.02
CA ASP A 87 7.72 -15.36 4.82
C ASP A 87 6.58 -14.47 4.33
N VAL A 88 5.35 -14.93 4.40
CA VAL A 88 4.21 -14.09 4.08
C VAL A 88 4.00 -13.13 5.24
N LEU A 89 4.08 -11.85 4.95
CA LEU A 89 3.90 -10.82 5.96
C LEU A 89 2.44 -10.45 6.13
N MET A 90 1.70 -10.47 5.04
CA MET A 90 0.27 -10.18 5.09
C MET A 90 -0.43 -10.75 3.88
N THR A 91 -1.73 -10.92 4.00
CA THR A 91 -2.60 -11.38 2.92
C THR A 91 -3.67 -10.31 2.74
N ILE A 92 -3.90 -9.90 1.50
CA ILE A 92 -4.91 -8.89 1.19
C ILE A 92 -6.02 -9.57 0.41
N ARG A 93 -7.23 -9.50 0.94
CA ARG A 93 -8.35 -10.21 0.36
C ARG A 93 -9.64 -9.52 0.73
N ASP A 94 -10.50 -9.30 -0.25
CA ASP A 94 -11.85 -8.74 -0.03
C ASP A 94 -11.84 -7.43 0.76
N GLY A 95 -10.89 -6.57 0.43
CA GLY A 95 -10.81 -5.27 1.09
C GLY A 95 -10.24 -5.30 2.48
N LYS A 96 -9.64 -6.42 2.89
CA LYS A 96 -9.05 -6.54 4.21
C LYS A 96 -7.60 -6.99 4.12
N VAL A 97 -6.80 -6.52 5.05
CA VAL A 97 -5.41 -6.91 5.16
C VAL A 97 -5.29 -7.78 6.40
N TYR A 98 -4.85 -9.02 6.22
CA TYR A 98 -4.72 -9.99 7.31
C TYR A 98 -3.26 -10.19 7.65
N LYS A 99 -2.97 -10.46 8.90
CA LYS A 99 -1.64 -10.72 9.35
C LYS A 99 -1.17 -12.07 8.82
N GLY A 100 0.01 -12.12 8.25
CA GLY A 100 0.58 -13.35 7.73
C GLY A 100 -0.34 -14.05 6.74
N ASN A 101 -0.46 -15.35 6.87
CA ASN A 101 -1.33 -16.15 6.03
C ASN A 101 -2.73 -16.33 6.59
N SER A 102 -3.06 -15.60 7.62
CA SER A 102 -4.33 -15.79 8.31
C SER A 102 -5.53 -15.43 7.46
N ASN A 103 -6.66 -16.05 7.76
CA ASN A 103 -7.93 -15.65 7.20
C ASN A 103 -8.97 -15.48 8.32
N TYR A 104 -8.51 -15.32 9.57
CA TYR A 104 -9.41 -15.13 10.69
C TYR A 104 -9.67 -13.64 10.91
N SER A 105 -10.90 -13.31 11.26
CA SER A 105 -11.26 -11.90 11.46
C SER A 105 -10.47 -11.25 12.59
N SER A 106 -10.01 -12.03 13.55
CA SER A 106 -9.19 -11.49 14.63
C SER A 106 -7.81 -11.05 14.17
N ASP A 107 -7.40 -11.49 12.97
CA ASP A 107 -6.10 -11.14 12.45
C ASP A 107 -6.16 -10.05 11.37
N VAL A 108 -7.27 -9.38 11.25
CA VAL A 108 -7.38 -8.27 10.29
C VAL A 108 -6.62 -7.08 10.85
N ILE A 109 -5.64 -6.61 10.07
CA ILE A 109 -4.86 -5.44 10.43
C ILE A 109 -5.62 -4.17 10.10
N CYS A 110 -6.23 -4.14 8.92
CA CYS A 110 -7.01 -2.98 8.50
C CYS A 110 -8.03 -3.38 7.45
N THR A 111 -9.02 -2.53 7.25
CA THR A 111 -10.08 -2.72 6.27
C THR A 111 -10.05 -1.53 5.33
N ILE A 112 -10.14 -1.78 4.02
CA ILE A 112 -10.11 -0.76 3.00
C ILE A 112 -11.50 -0.64 2.43
N ARG A 113 -12.06 0.58 2.47
CA ARG A 113 -13.41 0.79 1.98
C ARG A 113 -13.57 2.21 1.50
N ASP A 114 -14.01 2.38 0.26
CA ASP A 114 -14.28 3.70 -0.31
C ASP A 114 -13.10 4.65 -0.19
N GLY A 115 -11.91 4.16 -0.45
CA GLY A 115 -10.70 4.98 -0.41
C GLY A 115 -10.22 5.29 1.00
N LYS A 116 -10.79 4.66 2.02
CA LYS A 116 -10.38 4.89 3.39
C LYS A 116 -9.87 3.60 3.99
N VAL A 117 -8.85 3.71 4.82
CA VAL A 117 -8.24 2.55 5.46
C VAL A 117 -8.53 2.65 6.96
N TYR A 118 -9.30 1.70 7.46
CA TYR A 118 -9.75 1.67 8.84
C TYR A 118 -8.95 0.69 9.67
N LYS A 119 -8.76 0.99 10.93
CA LYS A 119 -8.04 0.14 11.83
C LYS A 119 -8.82 -1.15 12.06
N GLY A 120 -8.17 -2.28 11.95
CA GLY A 120 -8.80 -3.58 12.18
C GLY A 120 -10.06 -3.76 11.36
N ASN A 121 -11.12 -4.23 11.97
CA ASN A 121 -12.40 -4.43 11.33
C ASN A 121 -13.35 -3.25 11.52
N SER A 122 -12.85 -2.13 11.99
CA SER A 122 -13.71 -1.00 12.31
C SER A 122 -14.38 -0.38 11.08
N SER A 123 -15.49 0.25 11.31
CA SER A 123 -16.17 1.05 10.30
C SER A 123 -16.44 2.46 10.83
N TYR A 124 -15.85 2.82 11.96
CA TYR A 124 -16.06 4.13 12.55
C TYR A 124 -15.07 5.14 12.00
N SER A 125 -15.55 6.34 11.74
CA SER A 125 -14.69 7.38 11.15
C SER A 125 -13.49 7.72 12.04
N SER A 126 -13.64 7.53 13.34
CA SER A 126 -12.53 7.80 14.26
C SER A 126 -11.40 6.81 14.11
N ASP A 127 -11.65 5.68 13.45
CA ASP A 127 -10.64 4.66 13.25
C ASP A 127 -10.03 4.69 11.85
N ILE A 128 -10.24 5.73 11.10
CA ILE A 128 -9.62 5.88 9.79
C ILE A 128 -8.16 6.25 9.97
N LEU A 129 -7.29 5.41 9.48
CA LEU A 129 -5.86 5.61 9.58
C LEU A 129 -5.35 6.58 8.51
N PHE A 130 -5.81 6.38 7.30
CA PHE A 130 -5.45 7.27 6.19
C PHE A 130 -6.47 7.12 5.06
N SER A 131 -6.46 8.07 4.16
CA SER A 131 -7.37 8.10 3.02
C SER A 131 -6.58 8.16 1.73
N ILE A 132 -7.09 7.53 0.70
CA ILE A 132 -6.46 7.44 -0.61
C ILE A 132 -7.35 8.18 -1.59
N ASP A 133 -6.80 9.19 -2.24
CA ASP A 133 -7.56 9.98 -3.20
C ASP A 133 -7.28 9.45 -4.60
N GLY A 134 -7.95 8.40 -4.99
CA GLY A 134 -7.79 7.78 -6.29
C GLY A 134 -7.79 6.27 -6.15
N LEU A 135 -7.46 5.60 -7.23
CA LEU A 135 -7.42 4.14 -7.26
C LEU A 135 -5.98 3.66 -7.33
N LEU A 136 -5.69 2.61 -6.62
CA LEU A 136 -4.36 2.02 -6.59
C LEU A 136 -4.43 0.57 -7.03
N THR A 137 -3.36 0.10 -7.64
CA THR A 137 -3.19 -1.34 -7.85
C THR A 137 -2.81 -1.96 -6.50
N LEU A 138 -2.84 -3.26 -6.43
CA LEU A 138 -2.45 -3.96 -5.21
C LEU A 138 -1.01 -3.62 -4.84
N GLU A 139 -0.11 -3.65 -5.79
CA GLU A 139 1.30 -3.35 -5.53
C GLU A 139 1.48 -1.90 -5.06
N GLN A 140 0.73 -0.98 -5.65
CA GLN A 140 0.80 0.41 -5.21
C GLN A 140 0.28 0.54 -3.77
N PHE A 141 -0.78 -0.20 -3.42
CA PHE A 141 -1.29 -0.16 -2.07
C PHE A 141 -0.25 -0.70 -1.08
N VAL A 142 0.45 -1.78 -1.43
CA VAL A 142 1.49 -2.34 -0.55
C VAL A 142 2.61 -1.31 -0.37
N ALA A 143 2.98 -0.62 -1.43
CA ALA A 143 4.02 0.41 -1.36
C ALA A 143 3.57 1.57 -0.47
N VAL A 144 2.32 1.99 -0.59
CA VAL A 144 1.77 3.05 0.25
C VAL A 144 1.74 2.60 1.71
N PHE A 145 1.33 1.37 1.95
CA PHE A 145 1.25 0.83 3.29
C PHE A 145 2.63 0.84 3.95
N HIS A 146 3.65 0.51 3.20
CA HIS A 146 5.02 0.61 3.68
C HIS A 146 5.37 2.06 4.01
N CYS A 147 4.99 2.98 3.13
CA CYS A 147 5.33 4.39 3.31
C CYS A 147 4.68 4.99 4.55
N VAL A 148 3.46 4.58 4.88
CA VAL A 148 2.80 5.11 6.07
C VAL A 148 3.27 4.42 7.34
N ASN A 149 4.21 3.49 7.21
CA ASN A 149 4.82 2.83 8.34
C ASN A 149 3.93 1.95 9.18
N TYR A 150 2.94 1.37 8.58
CA TYR A 150 2.22 0.40 9.26
C TYR A 150 2.86 -0.89 8.95
N VAL A 151 3.65 -1.35 9.83
CA VAL A 151 4.31 -2.46 9.47
C VAL A 151 3.89 -3.62 9.95
N TRP A 152 4.29 -4.55 9.56
CA TRP A 152 4.00 -5.86 9.79
C TRP A 152 5.24 -6.62 10.28
#